data_ab3006a69308552fc4ed1c9ce45f41af
#
_entry.id   ab3006a69308552fc4ed1c9ce45f41af
#
_cell.length_a   1.000
_cell.length_b   1.000
_cell.length_c   1.000
_cell.angle_alpha   90.00
_cell.angle_beta   90.00
_cell.angle_gamma   90.00
#
_symmetry.space_group_name_H-M   'P 1'
#
loop_
_entity.id
_entity.type
_entity.pdbx_description
1 polymer ?
#
loop_
_entity_poly.entity_id
_entity_poly.type
_entity_poly.pdbx_seq_one_letter_code
_entity_poly.pdbx_strand_id
1 'polypeptide(L)'
;MITGIGHVAYEVADMEKALDFYCGKLGFADAFELKHPETGAPWIRYIKVAPGQFIELFYGRQGENPGGSYSHLCLKVDDIQAIAAQMREKGAPLDNPPSQGSDGNWQCWTHDPDGNRIEFMQMMPDSLQSRAER
;
A
#
# COMPACT_ATOMS: atom_id res chain seq x y z
N MET A 1 4.42 10.98 23.93
CA MET A 1 5.50 10.17 23.30
C MET A 1 4.98 9.55 22.00
N ILE A 2 5.74 9.59 20.94
CA ILE A 2 5.37 8.96 19.67
C ILE A 2 5.66 7.46 19.78
N THR A 3 4.67 6.60 19.45
CA THR A 3 4.78 5.14 19.59
C THR A 3 4.79 4.41 18.23
N GLY A 4 4.48 5.09 17.14
CA GLY A 4 4.49 4.48 15.80
C GLY A 4 3.70 5.28 14.79
N ILE A 5 3.57 4.72 13.60
CA ILE A 5 2.72 5.24 12.53
C ILE A 5 1.32 4.65 12.71
N GLY A 6 0.28 5.50 12.74
CA GLY A 6 -1.11 5.05 12.90
C GLY A 6 -1.72 4.55 11.59
N HIS A 7 -1.67 5.38 10.56
CA HIS A 7 -2.16 5.03 9.22
C HIS A 7 -1.51 5.92 8.16
N VAL A 8 -1.72 5.54 6.90
CA VAL A 8 -1.41 6.35 5.72
C VAL A 8 -2.73 6.61 5.00
N ALA A 9 -2.95 7.81 4.48
CA ALA A 9 -4.19 8.18 3.82
C ALA A 9 -3.96 8.57 2.36
N TYR A 10 -4.87 8.14 1.48
CA TYR A 10 -4.90 8.49 0.06
C TYR A 10 -6.27 9.01 -0.32
N GLU A 11 -6.31 9.94 -1.27
CA GLU A 11 -7.53 10.29 -1.97
C GLU A 11 -7.61 9.44 -3.25
N VAL A 12 -8.77 8.82 -3.52
CA VAL A 12 -8.95 7.95 -4.67
C VAL A 12 -10.03 8.49 -5.61
N ALA A 13 -9.80 8.35 -6.90
CA ALA A 13 -10.74 8.79 -7.93
C ALA A 13 -11.93 7.83 -8.04
N ASP A 14 -11.69 6.53 -7.94
CA ASP A 14 -12.69 5.47 -8.07
C ASP A 14 -12.49 4.45 -6.95
N MET A 15 -13.39 4.48 -5.96
CA MET A 15 -13.28 3.62 -4.79
C MET A 15 -13.42 2.13 -5.13
N GLU A 16 -14.26 1.77 -6.11
CA GLU A 16 -14.41 0.36 -6.51
C GLU A 16 -13.10 -0.20 -7.09
N LYS A 17 -12.42 0.57 -7.92
CA LYS A 17 -11.10 0.19 -8.46
C LYS A 17 -10.05 0.11 -7.38
N ALA A 18 -10.06 1.06 -6.43
CA ALA A 18 -9.14 1.05 -5.30
C ALA A 18 -9.36 -0.18 -4.42
N LEU A 19 -10.61 -0.52 -4.10
CA LEU A 19 -10.94 -1.71 -3.30
C LEU A 19 -10.59 -3.00 -4.05
N ASP A 20 -10.80 -3.07 -5.35
CA ASP A 20 -10.37 -4.22 -6.16
C ASP A 20 -8.87 -4.42 -6.06
N PHE A 21 -8.10 -3.34 -6.08
CA PHE A 21 -6.64 -3.41 -5.95
C PHE A 21 -6.22 -3.79 -4.52
N TYR A 22 -6.59 -2.98 -3.52
CA TYR A 22 -6.10 -3.18 -2.15
C TYR A 22 -6.67 -4.44 -1.49
N CYS A 23 -7.93 -4.72 -1.69
CA CYS A 23 -8.58 -5.90 -1.11
C CYS A 23 -8.55 -7.10 -2.04
N GLY A 24 -8.87 -6.90 -3.32
CA GLY A 24 -8.91 -7.99 -4.30
C GLY A 24 -7.54 -8.53 -4.68
N LYS A 25 -6.60 -7.65 -5.01
CA LYS A 25 -5.27 -8.04 -5.51
C LYS A 25 -4.23 -8.19 -4.41
N LEU A 26 -4.19 -7.26 -3.46
CA LEU A 26 -3.26 -7.35 -2.33
C LEU A 26 -3.78 -8.22 -1.18
N GLY A 27 -5.09 -8.45 -1.12
CA GLY A 27 -5.68 -9.33 -0.11
C GLY A 27 -5.92 -8.66 1.24
N PHE A 28 -5.91 -7.32 1.31
CA PHE A 28 -6.22 -6.62 2.55
C PHE A 28 -7.71 -6.69 2.88
N ALA A 29 -8.06 -6.47 4.14
CA ALA A 29 -9.44 -6.47 4.59
C ALA A 29 -10.07 -5.08 4.47
N ASP A 30 -11.25 -5.00 3.85
CA ASP A 30 -12.11 -3.82 3.89
C ASP A 30 -12.78 -3.80 5.26
N ALA A 31 -12.20 -3.05 6.21
CA ALA A 31 -12.59 -3.13 7.61
C ALA A 31 -13.91 -2.42 7.89
N PHE A 32 -14.05 -1.18 7.47
CA PHE A 32 -15.28 -0.41 7.63
C PHE A 32 -15.27 0.87 6.80
N GLU A 33 -16.46 1.45 6.66
CA GLU A 33 -16.66 2.77 6.03
C GLU A 33 -17.06 3.79 7.08
N LEU A 34 -16.44 4.95 7.02
CA LEU A 34 -16.84 6.12 7.80
C LEU A 34 -17.61 7.07 6.89
N LYS A 35 -18.79 7.49 7.34
CA LYS A 35 -19.61 8.47 6.61
C LYS A 35 -19.31 9.88 7.09
N HIS A 36 -19.44 10.83 6.19
CA HIS A 36 -19.24 12.25 6.50
C HIS A 36 -20.27 12.71 7.55
N PRO A 37 -19.82 13.30 8.66
CA PRO A 37 -20.71 13.61 9.79
C PRO A 37 -21.81 14.64 9.46
N GLU A 38 -21.57 15.53 8.49
CA GLU A 38 -22.52 16.57 8.13
C GLU A 38 -23.51 16.12 7.05
N THR A 39 -23.06 15.33 6.07
CA THR A 39 -23.86 14.97 4.90
C THR A 39 -24.37 13.53 4.91
N GLY A 40 -23.76 12.64 5.70
CA GLY A 40 -24.04 11.21 5.69
C GLY A 40 -23.53 10.47 4.45
N ALA A 41 -22.83 11.16 3.55
CA ALA A 41 -22.26 10.55 2.36
C ALA A 41 -21.06 9.66 2.70
N PRO A 42 -20.75 8.64 1.87
CA PRO A 42 -19.50 7.88 2.01
C PRO A 42 -18.30 8.83 2.01
N TRP A 43 -17.38 8.63 2.95
CA TRP A 43 -16.26 9.54 3.14
C TRP A 43 -14.90 8.83 3.12
N ILE A 44 -14.73 7.81 3.97
CA ILE A 44 -13.45 7.10 4.10
C ILE A 44 -13.71 5.60 4.19
N ARG A 45 -12.91 4.80 3.45
CA ARG A 45 -12.83 3.34 3.66
C ARG A 45 -11.56 3.04 4.43
N TYR A 46 -11.69 2.28 5.50
CA TYR A 46 -10.56 1.83 6.33
C TYR A 46 -10.15 0.44 5.89
N ILE A 47 -8.93 0.33 5.39
CA ILE A 47 -8.37 -0.92 4.88
C ILE A 47 -7.36 -1.43 5.89
N LYS A 48 -7.60 -2.64 6.42
CA LYS A 48 -6.68 -3.25 7.39
C LYS A 48 -5.59 -4.03 6.66
N VAL A 49 -4.35 -3.62 6.85
CA VAL A 49 -3.16 -4.26 6.27
C VAL A 49 -2.68 -5.41 7.15
N ALA A 50 -2.60 -5.16 8.45
CA ALA A 50 -2.15 -6.09 9.49
C ALA A 50 -2.70 -5.63 10.85
N PRO A 51 -2.55 -6.39 11.92
CA PRO A 51 -3.00 -5.94 13.24
C PRO A 51 -2.45 -4.56 13.59
N GLY A 52 -3.36 -3.60 13.85
CA GLY A 52 -3.02 -2.23 14.20
C GLY A 52 -2.52 -1.35 13.04
N GLN A 53 -2.52 -1.85 11.81
CA GLN A 53 -2.00 -1.12 10.66
C GLN A 53 -3.09 -0.93 9.61
N PHE A 54 -3.36 0.33 9.25
CA PHE A 54 -4.45 0.69 8.35
C PHE A 54 -4.00 1.64 7.25
N ILE A 55 -4.70 1.57 6.14
CA ILE A 55 -4.71 2.58 5.08
C ILE A 55 -6.12 3.18 5.05
N GLU A 56 -6.22 4.50 4.96
CA GLU A 56 -7.48 5.19 4.76
C GLU A 56 -7.59 5.63 3.30
N LEU A 57 -8.70 5.28 2.67
CA LEU A 57 -9.00 5.69 1.31
C LEU A 57 -10.17 6.68 1.34
N PHE A 58 -9.89 7.92 0.97
CA PHE A 58 -10.88 8.99 0.90
C PHE A 58 -11.56 9.02 -0.46
N TYR A 59 -12.88 9.14 -0.48
CA TYR A 59 -13.64 9.32 -1.71
C TYR A 59 -13.41 10.70 -2.31
N GLY A 60 -13.56 10.81 -3.62
CA GLY A 60 -13.79 12.08 -4.29
C GLY A 60 -12.57 12.84 -4.76
N ARG A 61 -11.44 12.15 -4.98
CA ARG A 61 -10.30 12.81 -5.65
C ARG A 61 -10.73 13.33 -7.02
N GLN A 62 -10.45 14.60 -7.27
CA GLN A 62 -10.72 15.27 -8.55
C GLN A 62 -9.39 15.53 -9.28
N GLY A 63 -9.38 15.20 -10.58
CA GLY A 63 -8.25 15.49 -11.45
C GLY A 63 -6.99 14.65 -11.21
N GLU A 64 -5.90 15.05 -11.85
CA GLU A 64 -4.61 14.38 -11.70
C GLU A 64 -3.96 14.72 -10.36
N ASN A 65 -3.24 13.73 -9.81
CA ASN A 65 -2.41 13.97 -8.65
C ASN A 65 -1.11 14.65 -9.10
N PRO A 66 -0.85 15.89 -8.69
CA PRO A 66 0.39 16.59 -9.07
C PRO A 66 1.65 15.99 -8.41
N GLY A 67 1.50 14.90 -7.66
CA GLY A 67 2.61 14.19 -7.04
C GLY A 67 2.96 14.69 -5.64
N GLY A 68 2.93 15.95 -5.37
CA GLY A 68 3.34 16.50 -4.07
C GLY A 68 4.71 15.96 -3.65
N SER A 69 4.89 15.68 -2.38
CA SER A 69 6.13 15.09 -1.83
C SER A 69 6.05 13.57 -1.62
N TYR A 70 4.94 12.94 -1.99
CA TYR A 70 4.81 11.48 -1.92
C TYR A 70 5.78 10.81 -2.90
N SER A 71 6.56 9.85 -2.42
CA SER A 71 7.37 8.97 -3.25
C SER A 71 6.70 7.61 -3.38
N HIS A 72 6.59 6.90 -2.30
CA HIS A 72 5.99 5.56 -2.29
C HIS A 72 5.62 5.11 -0.88
N LEU A 73 4.72 4.13 -0.82
CA LEU A 73 4.48 3.30 0.35
C LEU A 73 5.30 2.03 0.21
N CYS A 74 5.96 1.60 1.26
CA CYS A 74 6.61 0.30 1.30
C CYS A 74 5.79 -0.68 2.13
N LEU A 75 5.47 -1.84 1.54
CA LEU A 75 4.80 -2.96 2.20
C LEU A 75 5.83 -4.07 2.45
N LYS A 76 5.98 -4.44 3.70
CA LYS A 76 6.89 -5.52 4.09
C LYS A 76 6.24 -6.87 3.78
N VAL A 77 6.97 -7.74 3.11
CA VAL A 77 6.53 -9.09 2.77
C VAL A 77 7.53 -10.13 3.32
N ASP A 78 7.05 -11.33 3.53
CA ASP A 78 7.91 -12.43 3.99
C ASP A 78 8.62 -13.16 2.85
N ASP A 79 8.05 -13.11 1.62
CA ASP A 79 8.61 -13.77 0.44
C ASP A 79 8.36 -12.92 -0.81
N ILE A 80 9.42 -12.31 -1.34
CA ILE A 80 9.32 -11.42 -2.50
C ILE A 80 8.94 -12.15 -3.78
N GLN A 81 9.34 -13.43 -3.93
CA GLN A 81 8.99 -14.22 -5.09
C GLN A 81 7.50 -14.61 -5.06
N ALA A 82 7.00 -14.91 -3.86
CA ALA A 82 5.59 -15.26 -3.68
C ALA A 82 4.67 -14.08 -3.99
N ILE A 83 4.99 -12.87 -3.53
CA ILE A 83 4.16 -11.69 -3.85
C ILE A 83 4.23 -11.35 -5.34
N ALA A 84 5.39 -11.47 -5.97
CA ALA A 84 5.51 -11.25 -7.41
C ALA A 84 4.64 -12.25 -8.21
N ALA A 85 4.64 -13.52 -7.83
CA ALA A 85 3.78 -14.55 -8.43
C ALA A 85 2.30 -14.24 -8.23
N GLN A 86 1.90 -13.82 -7.02
CA GLN A 86 0.53 -13.43 -6.70
C GLN A 86 0.05 -12.26 -7.57
N MET A 87 0.87 -11.25 -7.75
CA MET A 87 0.55 -10.10 -8.59
C MET A 87 0.33 -10.51 -10.04
N ARG A 88 1.19 -11.35 -10.59
CA ARG A 88 1.04 -11.87 -11.95
C ARG A 88 -0.23 -12.71 -12.10
N GLU A 89 -0.48 -13.62 -11.16
CA GLU A 89 -1.66 -14.51 -11.18
C GLU A 89 -2.96 -13.72 -11.13
N LYS A 90 -3.01 -12.65 -10.34
CA LYS A 90 -4.20 -11.79 -10.21
C LYS A 90 -4.30 -10.70 -11.27
N GLY A 91 -3.37 -10.68 -12.22
CA GLY A 91 -3.37 -9.67 -13.29
C GLY A 91 -3.13 -8.24 -12.79
N ALA A 92 -2.47 -8.10 -11.66
CA ALA A 92 -2.09 -6.80 -11.13
C ALA A 92 -0.77 -6.32 -11.74
N PRO A 93 -0.55 -5.00 -11.87
CA PRO A 93 0.70 -4.51 -12.42
C PRO A 93 1.89 -4.90 -11.55
N LEU A 94 2.99 -5.26 -12.20
CA LEU A 94 4.28 -5.47 -11.57
C LEU A 94 5.30 -4.71 -12.41
N ASP A 95 5.76 -3.57 -11.87
CA ASP A 95 6.54 -2.60 -12.65
C ASP A 95 7.96 -3.07 -12.92
N ASN A 96 8.47 -3.97 -12.06
CA ASN A 96 9.78 -4.61 -12.25
C ASN A 96 9.80 -5.96 -11.54
N PRO A 97 10.67 -6.89 -11.97
CA PRO A 97 10.83 -8.17 -11.28
C PRO A 97 11.57 -7.99 -9.94
N PRO A 98 11.47 -8.98 -9.03
CA PRO A 98 12.26 -8.97 -7.80
C PRO A 98 13.77 -8.80 -8.07
N SER A 99 14.38 -7.90 -7.30
CA SER A 99 15.82 -7.66 -7.32
C SER A 99 16.31 -7.25 -5.94
N GLN A 100 17.60 -7.44 -5.69
CA GLN A 100 18.20 -7.02 -4.43
C GLN A 100 18.70 -5.57 -4.54
N GLY A 101 18.25 -4.74 -3.61
CA GLY A 101 18.69 -3.35 -3.55
C GLY A 101 20.05 -3.18 -2.90
N SER A 102 20.60 -1.97 -2.99
CA SER A 102 21.90 -1.63 -2.40
C SER A 102 21.91 -1.68 -0.87
N ASP A 103 20.73 -1.61 -0.23
CA ASP A 103 20.58 -1.78 1.21
C ASP A 103 20.62 -3.25 1.67
N GLY A 104 20.60 -4.19 0.73
CA GLY A 104 20.60 -5.64 0.99
C GLY A 104 19.23 -6.28 1.03
N ASN A 105 18.14 -5.55 1.01
CA ASN A 105 16.79 -6.07 0.97
C ASN A 105 16.38 -6.46 -0.46
N TRP A 106 15.48 -7.42 -0.60
CA TRP A 106 14.83 -7.73 -1.87
C TRP A 106 13.61 -6.84 -2.06
N GLN A 107 13.38 -6.42 -3.30
CA GLN A 107 12.30 -5.51 -3.64
C GLN A 107 11.68 -5.81 -5.01
N CYS A 108 10.42 -5.46 -5.17
CA CYS A 108 9.77 -5.25 -6.46
C CYS A 108 8.68 -4.20 -6.28
N TRP A 109 8.15 -3.69 -7.39
CA TRP A 109 7.30 -2.50 -7.37
C TRP A 109 6.00 -2.72 -8.12
N THR A 110 4.98 -2.05 -7.66
CA THR A 110 3.66 -1.95 -8.29
C THR A 110 3.15 -0.52 -8.18
N HIS A 111 1.96 -0.29 -8.71
CA HIS A 111 1.24 0.96 -8.51
C HIS A 111 -0.25 0.65 -8.35
N ASP A 112 -0.96 1.50 -7.62
CA ASP A 112 -2.39 1.40 -7.45
C ASP A 112 -3.14 2.02 -8.65
N PRO A 113 -4.49 1.94 -8.71
CA PRO A 113 -5.26 2.51 -9.82
C PRO A 113 -5.12 4.03 -9.99
N ASP A 114 -4.69 4.74 -8.96
CA ASP A 114 -4.42 6.19 -8.99
C ASP A 114 -2.98 6.52 -9.36
N GLY A 115 -2.16 5.51 -9.68
CA GLY A 115 -0.76 5.68 -10.05
C GLY A 115 0.19 5.86 -8.86
N ASN A 116 -0.27 5.62 -7.63
CA ASN A 116 0.59 5.68 -6.46
C ASN A 116 1.54 4.48 -6.45
N ARG A 117 2.84 4.76 -6.42
CA ARG A 117 3.86 3.70 -6.42
C ARG A 117 3.90 3.01 -5.07
N ILE A 118 4.03 1.69 -5.11
CA ILE A 118 4.11 0.83 -3.93
C ILE A 118 5.31 -0.10 -4.10
N GLU A 119 6.16 -0.14 -3.08
CA GLU A 119 7.27 -1.08 -2.99
C GLU A 119 6.85 -2.30 -2.17
N PHE A 120 7.16 -3.49 -2.65
CA PHE A 120 7.20 -4.69 -1.82
C PHE A 120 8.64 -4.92 -1.39
N MET A 121 8.85 -5.14 -0.12
CA MET A 121 10.20 -5.35 0.43
C MET A 121 10.24 -6.59 1.32
N GLN A 122 11.14 -7.50 1.00
CA GLN A 122 11.52 -8.59 1.90
C GLN A 122 12.79 -8.17 2.63
N MET A 123 12.63 -7.92 3.93
CA MET A 123 13.76 -7.50 4.77
C MET A 123 14.69 -8.69 5.03
N MET A 124 15.97 -8.53 4.68
CA MET A 124 16.98 -9.56 4.90
C MET A 124 17.65 -9.36 6.26
N PRO A 125 18.04 -10.46 6.93
CA PRO A 125 18.62 -10.38 8.29
C PRO A 125 19.84 -9.48 8.41
N ASP A 126 20.65 -9.40 7.36
CA ASP A 126 21.90 -8.63 7.36
C ASP A 126 21.79 -7.30 6.59
N SER A 127 20.59 -6.90 6.21
CA SER A 127 20.38 -5.60 5.56
C SER A 127 20.72 -4.44 6.50
N LEU A 128 21.01 -3.29 5.92
CA LEU A 128 21.31 -2.08 6.71
C LEU A 128 20.15 -1.73 7.66
N GLN A 129 18.91 -1.86 7.18
CA GLN A 129 17.73 -1.58 7.98
C GLN A 129 17.57 -2.56 9.14
N SER A 130 17.73 -3.87 8.89
CA SER A 130 17.66 -4.89 9.95
C SER A 130 18.72 -4.69 11.03
N ARG A 131 19.92 -4.28 10.64
CA ARG A 131 20.99 -3.96 11.59
C ARG A 131 20.67 -2.72 12.42
N ALA A 132 20.03 -1.74 11.81
CA ALA A 132 19.65 -0.50 12.49
C ALA A 132 18.52 -0.67 13.51
N GLU A 133 17.71 -1.71 13.37
CA GLU A 133 16.63 -2.04 14.32
C GLU A 133 17.12 -2.67 15.63
N ARG A 134 18.34 -3.13 15.69
CA ARG A 134 18.91 -3.87 16.84
C ARG A 134 19.38 -2.98 17.98
#